data_e6ba059aeef0c503707e99bf7501fe35
#
_entry.id   e6ba059aeef0c503707e99bf7501fe35
#
_cell.length_a   1.000
_cell.length_b   1.000
_cell.length_c   1.000
_cell.angle_alpha   90.00
_cell.angle_beta   90.00
_cell.angle_gamma   90.00
#
_symmetry.space_group_name_H-M   'P 1'
#
loop_
_entity.id
_entity.type
_entity.pdbx_description
1 polymer ?
#
loop_
_entity_poly.entity_id
_entity_poly.type
_entity_poly.pdbx_seq_one_letter_code
_entity_poly.pdbx_strand_id
1 'polypeptide(L)'
;VKELSENIRSAIKDTNATRIVVDSVSTLYLTKPAMARSIVMQLKRVISGLGCTAIFVSQVSVGERGFGGPGVEHAVDGIIRLDLDEVEGVMYRSIIVWKMRDTKISMVRHPMDITDNGIVVQWDKYLKMTNWSVSIQPLPQKDVDEMKKAVEEAEKEVGVKVEEEE
;
A
#
# COMPACT_ATOMS: atom_id res chain seq x y z
N VAL A 1 2.02 13.35 -19.54
CA VAL A 1 2.94 13.13 -18.38
C VAL A 1 3.74 14.38 -18.06
N LYS A 2 4.30 15.07 -19.08
CA LYS A 2 5.12 16.28 -18.86
C LYS A 2 4.31 17.38 -18.16
N GLU A 3 3.13 17.73 -18.68
CA GLU A 3 2.22 18.72 -18.09
C GLU A 3 1.82 18.32 -16.66
N LEU A 4 1.45 17.05 -16.44
CA LEU A 4 1.14 16.56 -15.11
C LEU A 4 2.32 16.71 -14.14
N SER A 5 3.53 16.43 -14.59
CA SER A 5 4.75 16.60 -13.79
C SER A 5 5.00 18.06 -13.42
N GLU A 6 4.69 18.99 -14.33
CA GLU A 6 4.80 20.43 -14.09
C GLU A 6 3.74 20.90 -13.07
N ASN A 7 2.50 20.45 -13.22
CA ASN A 7 1.41 20.76 -12.28
C ASN A 7 1.70 20.22 -10.86
N ILE A 8 2.18 18.98 -10.75
CA ILE A 8 2.61 18.40 -9.46
C ILE A 8 3.73 19.22 -8.84
N ARG A 9 4.73 19.62 -9.63
CA ARG A 9 5.84 20.44 -9.16
C ARG A 9 5.38 21.81 -8.63
N SER A 10 4.47 22.46 -9.33
CA SER A 10 3.89 23.73 -8.90
C SER A 10 3.12 23.54 -7.59
N ALA A 11 2.20 22.57 -7.54
CA ALA A 11 1.38 22.30 -6.37
C ALA A 11 2.23 21.99 -5.11
N ILE A 12 3.28 21.18 -5.25
CA ILE A 12 4.20 20.89 -4.13
C ILE A 12 4.87 22.18 -3.63
N LYS A 13 5.34 23.03 -4.54
CA LYS A 13 6.01 24.29 -4.17
C LYS A 13 5.04 25.28 -3.52
N ASP A 14 3.85 25.43 -4.10
CA ASP A 14 2.84 26.40 -3.66
C ASP A 14 2.29 26.06 -2.26
N THR A 15 2.23 24.78 -1.92
CA THR A 15 1.70 24.27 -0.64
C THR A 15 2.79 23.88 0.37
N ASN A 16 4.07 23.90 -0.02
CA ASN A 16 5.18 23.35 0.76
C ASN A 16 4.91 21.90 1.22
N ALA A 17 4.25 21.10 0.38
CA ALA A 17 3.89 19.73 0.69
C ALA A 17 5.13 18.84 0.84
N THR A 18 5.14 17.99 1.85
CA THR A 18 6.14 16.93 2.04
C THR A 18 5.60 15.55 1.69
N ARG A 19 4.27 15.43 1.54
CA ARG A 19 3.55 14.21 1.19
C ARG A 19 2.55 14.49 0.07
N ILE A 20 2.43 13.56 -0.87
CA ILE A 20 1.50 13.67 -2.00
C ILE A 20 0.81 12.34 -2.25
N VAL A 21 -0.47 12.40 -2.60
CA VAL A 21 -1.24 11.26 -3.08
C VAL A 21 -1.65 11.51 -4.53
N VAL A 22 -1.42 10.54 -5.40
CA VAL A 22 -1.87 10.56 -6.80
C VAL A 22 -2.90 9.46 -6.98
N ASP A 23 -4.17 9.83 -7.03
CA ASP A 23 -5.31 8.93 -7.22
C ASP A 23 -6.01 9.24 -8.57
N SER A 24 -5.90 8.35 -9.55
CA SER A 24 -5.12 7.12 -9.59
C SER A 24 -4.15 7.17 -10.76
N VAL A 25 -2.98 6.56 -10.58
CA VAL A 25 -2.00 6.48 -11.67
C VAL A 25 -2.44 5.52 -12.79
N SER A 26 -3.33 4.58 -12.50
CA SER A 26 -3.88 3.64 -13.49
C SER A 26 -4.56 4.34 -14.67
N THR A 27 -5.22 5.47 -14.45
CA THR A 27 -5.87 6.26 -15.52
C THR A 27 -4.87 6.81 -16.53
N LEU A 28 -3.62 7.02 -16.13
CA LEU A 28 -2.58 7.61 -17.00
C LEU A 28 -2.09 6.63 -18.07
N TYR A 29 -2.29 5.34 -17.88
CA TYR A 29 -1.80 4.29 -18.80
C TYR A 29 -2.87 3.29 -19.22
N LEU A 30 -4.16 3.54 -18.95
CA LEU A 30 -5.27 2.67 -19.35
C LEU A 30 -5.22 2.32 -20.85
N THR A 31 -4.95 3.31 -21.71
CA THR A 31 -4.87 3.11 -23.16
C THR A 31 -3.54 2.56 -23.64
N LYS A 32 -2.49 2.61 -22.83
CA LYS A 32 -1.12 2.18 -23.15
C LYS A 32 -0.44 1.53 -21.94
N PRO A 33 -0.87 0.32 -21.54
CA PRO A 33 -0.35 -0.35 -20.33
C PRO A 33 1.18 -0.53 -20.35
N ALA A 34 1.78 -0.73 -21.51
CA ALA A 34 3.24 -0.86 -21.66
C ALA A 34 4.02 0.38 -21.19
N MET A 35 3.36 1.55 -21.07
CA MET A 35 3.99 2.78 -20.59
C MET A 35 3.90 2.95 -19.06
N ALA A 36 3.16 2.10 -18.36
CA ALA A 36 2.90 2.22 -16.92
C ALA A 36 4.18 2.46 -16.12
N ARG A 37 5.16 1.58 -16.27
CA ARG A 37 6.45 1.70 -15.59
C ARG A 37 7.14 3.04 -15.86
N SER A 38 7.20 3.47 -17.13
CA SER A 38 7.86 4.72 -17.52
C SER A 38 7.17 5.93 -16.90
N ILE A 39 5.85 5.96 -16.88
CA ILE A 39 5.04 7.04 -16.30
C ILE A 39 5.29 7.13 -14.80
N VAL A 40 5.17 6.01 -14.08
CA VAL A 40 5.38 5.96 -12.63
C VAL A 40 6.81 6.36 -12.26
N MET A 41 7.82 5.89 -13.02
CA MET A 41 9.21 6.28 -12.80
C MET A 41 9.46 7.78 -13.02
N GLN A 42 8.80 8.40 -14.01
CA GLN A 42 8.92 9.85 -14.25
C GLN A 42 8.30 10.64 -13.10
N LEU A 43 7.09 10.28 -12.66
CA LEU A 43 6.42 10.93 -11.53
C LEU A 43 7.24 10.77 -10.25
N LYS A 44 7.68 9.55 -9.92
CA LYS A 44 8.55 9.29 -8.77
C LYS A 44 9.80 10.18 -8.79
N ARG A 45 10.49 10.26 -9.92
CA ARG A 45 11.72 11.09 -10.04
C ARG A 45 11.44 12.56 -9.75
N VAL A 46 10.34 13.10 -10.26
CA VAL A 46 9.95 14.49 -10.01
C VAL A 46 9.66 14.73 -8.54
N ILE A 47 8.84 13.86 -7.93
CA ILE A 47 8.38 14.00 -6.56
C ILE A 47 9.53 13.78 -5.56
N SER A 48 10.33 12.72 -5.74
CA SER A 48 11.50 12.46 -4.90
C SER A 48 12.56 13.55 -5.02
N GLY A 49 12.75 14.13 -6.23
CA GLY A 49 13.65 15.26 -6.43
C GLY A 49 13.23 16.55 -5.71
N LEU A 50 12.00 16.60 -5.21
CA LEU A 50 11.46 17.69 -4.37
C LEU A 50 11.44 17.34 -2.88
N GLY A 51 12.01 16.19 -2.48
CA GLY A 51 12.03 15.74 -1.09
C GLY A 51 10.69 15.22 -0.57
N CYS A 52 9.74 14.91 -1.46
CA CYS A 52 8.39 14.47 -1.07
C CYS A 52 8.28 12.94 -1.05
N THR A 53 7.47 12.44 -0.11
CA THR A 53 6.97 11.07 -0.11
C THR A 53 5.67 11.00 -0.92
N ALA A 54 5.54 9.99 -1.79
CA ALA A 54 4.36 9.82 -2.63
C ALA A 54 3.64 8.50 -2.39
N ILE A 55 2.31 8.54 -2.37
CA ILE A 55 1.44 7.38 -2.51
C ILE A 55 0.80 7.43 -3.89
N PHE A 56 1.03 6.39 -4.69
CA PHE A 56 0.36 6.18 -5.97
C PHE A 56 -0.75 5.16 -5.79
N VAL A 57 -1.99 5.60 -5.93
CA VAL A 57 -3.15 4.71 -5.93
C VAL A 57 -3.25 4.07 -7.31
N SER A 58 -3.31 2.75 -7.37
CA SER A 58 -3.48 1.99 -8.60
C SER A 58 -4.59 0.97 -8.45
N GLN A 59 -5.49 0.95 -9.40
CA GLN A 59 -6.58 -0.02 -9.45
C GLN A 59 -6.12 -1.29 -10.16
N VAL A 60 -6.55 -2.43 -9.63
CA VAL A 60 -6.30 -3.76 -10.19
C VAL A 60 -7.65 -4.40 -10.46
N SER A 61 -7.80 -5.07 -11.60
CA SER A 61 -9.04 -5.78 -11.93
C SER A 61 -9.23 -6.99 -11.00
N VAL A 62 -10.49 -7.33 -10.73
CA VAL A 62 -10.82 -8.51 -9.92
C VAL A 62 -10.17 -9.76 -10.54
N GLY A 63 -9.47 -10.53 -9.71
CA GLY A 63 -8.74 -11.73 -10.14
C GLY A 63 -7.38 -11.47 -10.82
N GLU A 64 -7.01 -10.22 -11.05
CA GLU A 64 -5.69 -9.87 -11.58
C GLU A 64 -4.62 -10.00 -10.48
N ARG A 65 -3.53 -10.73 -10.78
CA ARG A 65 -2.39 -10.88 -9.86
C ARG A 65 -1.33 -9.79 -9.99
N GLY A 66 -1.57 -8.79 -10.85
CA GLY A 66 -0.65 -7.69 -11.10
C GLY A 66 -0.71 -6.57 -10.06
N PHE A 67 0.09 -5.52 -10.26
CA PHE A 67 0.18 -4.33 -9.40
C PHE A 67 -0.23 -3.05 -10.14
N GLY A 68 -1.27 -3.15 -10.99
CA GLY A 68 -1.83 -2.02 -11.70
C GLY A 68 -1.09 -1.60 -12.96
N GLY A 69 -0.23 -2.45 -13.49
CA GLY A 69 0.42 -2.26 -14.80
C GLY A 69 1.79 -2.93 -14.89
N PRO A 70 2.23 -3.30 -16.09
CA PRO A 70 3.48 -4.03 -16.31
C PRO A 70 4.71 -3.27 -15.77
N GLY A 71 5.43 -3.89 -14.84
CA GLY A 71 6.70 -3.39 -14.32
C GLY A 71 6.60 -2.22 -13.34
N VAL A 72 5.39 -1.83 -12.90
CA VAL A 72 5.18 -0.78 -11.87
C VAL A 72 5.84 -1.18 -10.55
N GLU A 73 5.79 -2.47 -10.20
CA GLU A 73 6.41 -3.04 -9.01
C GLU A 73 7.92 -2.78 -8.91
N HIS A 74 8.58 -2.59 -10.04
CA HIS A 74 10.02 -2.25 -10.08
C HIS A 74 10.27 -0.75 -9.90
N ALA A 75 9.28 0.08 -10.14
CA ALA A 75 9.40 1.53 -10.10
C ALA A 75 9.28 2.12 -8.69
N VAL A 76 8.55 1.46 -7.79
CA VAL A 76 8.22 1.96 -6.45
C VAL A 76 9.08 1.31 -5.36
N ASP A 77 9.18 1.98 -4.21
CA ASP A 77 9.96 1.49 -3.06
C ASP A 77 9.14 0.55 -2.18
N GLY A 78 7.85 0.81 -2.05
CA GLY A 78 6.89 -0.01 -1.32
C GLY A 78 5.66 -0.35 -2.14
N ILE A 79 5.01 -1.47 -1.82
CA ILE A 79 3.72 -1.89 -2.37
C ILE A 79 2.88 -2.39 -1.22
N ILE A 80 1.76 -1.72 -1.00
CA ILE A 80 0.69 -2.17 -0.11
C ILE A 80 -0.47 -2.59 -0.99
N ARG A 81 -0.95 -3.81 -0.82
CA ARG A 81 -2.05 -4.33 -1.60
C ARG A 81 -3.27 -4.58 -0.71
N LEU A 82 -4.40 -4.08 -1.17
CA LEU A 82 -5.72 -4.34 -0.60
C LEU A 82 -6.45 -5.32 -1.51
N ASP A 83 -6.94 -6.40 -0.95
CA ASP A 83 -7.67 -7.43 -1.69
C ASP A 83 -9.07 -7.61 -1.14
N LEU A 84 -9.99 -8.00 -2.02
CA LEU A 84 -11.34 -8.43 -1.71
C LEU A 84 -11.53 -9.78 -2.40
N ASP A 85 -11.50 -10.84 -1.61
CA ASP A 85 -11.62 -12.21 -2.09
C ASP A 85 -12.98 -12.79 -1.72
N GLU A 86 -13.62 -13.51 -2.67
CA GLU A 86 -14.84 -14.25 -2.42
C GLU A 86 -14.51 -15.74 -2.27
N VAL A 87 -14.92 -16.32 -1.15
CA VAL A 87 -14.82 -17.76 -0.88
C VAL A 87 -16.13 -18.27 -0.32
N GLU A 88 -16.76 -19.23 -0.99
CA GLU A 88 -18.05 -19.83 -0.60
C GLU A 88 -19.17 -18.79 -0.37
N GLY A 89 -19.18 -17.73 -1.20
CA GLY A 89 -20.19 -16.67 -1.11
C GLY A 89 -19.95 -15.64 -0.01
N VAL A 90 -18.82 -15.71 0.69
CA VAL A 90 -18.42 -14.75 1.72
C VAL A 90 -17.26 -13.89 1.21
N MET A 91 -17.37 -12.59 1.41
CA MET A 91 -16.34 -11.61 1.00
C MET A 91 -15.35 -11.36 2.14
N TYR A 92 -14.07 -11.50 1.85
CA TYR A 92 -12.98 -11.27 2.81
C TYR A 92 -12.10 -10.11 2.34
N ARG A 93 -11.95 -9.09 3.18
CA ARG A 93 -11.02 -7.99 2.93
C ARG A 93 -9.68 -8.28 3.58
N SER A 94 -8.62 -8.00 2.87
CA SER A 94 -7.27 -8.17 3.42
C SER A 94 -6.31 -7.08 2.96
N ILE A 95 -5.27 -6.89 3.75
CA ILE A 95 -4.13 -6.02 3.46
C ILE A 95 -2.84 -6.82 3.56
N ILE A 96 -1.91 -6.57 2.66
CA ILE A 96 -0.55 -7.12 2.72
C ILE A 96 0.46 -6.05 2.28
N VAL A 97 1.56 -5.95 3.01
CA VAL A 97 2.74 -5.25 2.53
C VAL A 97 3.51 -6.22 1.64
N TRP A 98 3.35 -6.06 0.33
CA TRP A 98 3.96 -6.97 -0.65
C TRP A 98 5.45 -6.70 -0.84
N LYS A 99 5.84 -5.46 -0.70
CA LYS A 99 7.21 -4.99 -0.86
C LYS A 99 7.44 -3.76 -0.01
N MET A 100 8.61 -3.68 0.63
CA MET A 100 9.16 -2.47 1.20
C MET A 100 10.67 -2.56 1.13
N ARG A 101 11.33 -1.62 0.45
CA ARG A 101 12.80 -1.60 0.37
C ARG A 101 13.38 -1.27 1.73
N ASP A 102 14.50 -1.91 2.04
CA ASP A 102 15.29 -1.68 3.25
C ASP A 102 14.52 -1.87 4.57
N THR A 103 13.37 -2.58 4.52
CA THR A 103 12.50 -2.80 5.68
C THR A 103 12.07 -4.25 5.75
N LYS A 104 12.14 -4.86 6.94
CA LYS A 104 11.53 -6.17 7.24
C LYS A 104 10.01 -6.00 7.20
N ILE A 105 9.33 -6.89 6.49
CA ILE A 105 7.87 -6.88 6.35
C ILE A 105 7.26 -8.20 6.78
N SER A 106 6.01 -8.15 7.23
CA SER A 106 5.16 -9.33 7.38
C SER A 106 4.76 -9.84 5.99
N MET A 107 4.98 -11.13 5.72
CA MET A 107 4.68 -11.77 4.43
C MET A 107 3.32 -12.46 4.42
N VAL A 108 2.42 -12.08 5.32
CA VAL A 108 1.07 -12.64 5.40
C VAL A 108 0.01 -11.59 5.06
N ARG A 109 -1.19 -12.06 4.71
CA ARG A 109 -2.37 -11.22 4.50
C ARG A 109 -3.05 -11.02 5.84
N HIS A 110 -3.15 -9.79 6.30
CA HIS A 110 -3.89 -9.45 7.50
C HIS A 110 -5.35 -9.19 7.15
N PRO A 111 -6.32 -9.74 7.91
CA PRO A 111 -7.72 -9.35 7.77
C PRO A 111 -7.88 -7.87 8.04
N MET A 112 -8.79 -7.21 7.32
CA MET A 112 -9.14 -5.82 7.57
C MET A 112 -10.63 -5.58 7.41
N ASP A 113 -11.15 -4.62 8.15
CA ASP A 113 -12.53 -4.17 8.08
C ASP A 113 -12.60 -2.67 7.84
N ILE A 114 -13.70 -2.24 7.22
CA ILE A 114 -14.08 -0.83 7.08
C ILE A 114 -15.19 -0.57 8.08
N THR A 115 -14.93 0.27 9.06
CA THR A 115 -15.85 0.61 10.15
C THR A 115 -16.22 2.09 10.09
N ASP A 116 -17.13 2.52 10.95
CA ASP A 116 -17.50 3.93 11.09
C ASP A 116 -16.32 4.79 11.55
N ASN A 117 -15.32 4.20 12.21
CA ASN A 117 -14.10 4.87 12.66
C ASN A 117 -12.95 4.79 11.63
N GLY A 118 -13.16 4.14 10.48
CA GLY A 118 -12.18 3.97 9.43
C GLY A 118 -11.78 2.52 9.17
N ILE A 119 -10.55 2.30 8.74
CA ILE A 119 -10.01 0.99 8.43
C ILE A 119 -9.35 0.39 9.68
N VAL A 120 -9.83 -0.79 10.08
CA VAL A 120 -9.25 -1.57 11.18
C VAL A 120 -8.51 -2.77 10.61
N VAL A 121 -7.24 -2.92 10.93
CA VAL A 121 -6.39 -4.03 10.50
C VAL A 121 -6.16 -4.98 11.69
N GLN A 122 -6.53 -6.24 11.53
CA GLN A 122 -6.23 -7.28 12.53
C GLN A 122 -4.78 -7.76 12.32
N TRP A 123 -3.83 -6.93 12.73
CA TRP A 123 -2.41 -7.11 12.46
C TRP A 123 -1.78 -8.31 13.20
N ASP A 124 -2.41 -8.80 14.28
CA ASP A 124 -2.04 -9.98 15.05
C ASP A 124 -2.53 -11.31 14.45
N LYS A 125 -3.28 -11.23 13.33
CA LYS A 125 -3.88 -12.38 12.65
C LYS A 125 -3.52 -12.38 11.18
N TYR A 126 -3.71 -13.54 10.54
CA TYR A 126 -3.56 -13.69 9.10
C TYR A 126 -4.68 -14.54 8.50
N LEU A 127 -4.96 -14.32 7.21
CA LEU A 127 -5.85 -15.15 6.41
C LEU A 127 -5.10 -16.35 5.86
N LYS A 128 -5.51 -17.54 6.30
CA LYS A 128 -5.12 -18.80 5.68
C LYS A 128 -6.18 -19.17 4.65
N MET A 129 -5.83 -19.02 3.38
CA MET A 129 -6.73 -19.26 2.25
C MET A 129 -6.36 -20.56 1.55
N THR A 130 -7.38 -21.37 1.25
CA THR A 130 -7.31 -22.51 0.32
C THR A 130 -8.32 -22.30 -0.80
N ASN A 131 -8.34 -23.15 -1.81
CA ASN A 131 -9.33 -23.04 -2.89
C ASN A 131 -10.80 -23.19 -2.41
N TRP A 132 -11.00 -23.70 -1.20
CA TRP A 132 -12.31 -24.10 -0.67
C TRP A 132 -12.61 -23.53 0.70
N SER A 133 -11.68 -22.86 1.34
CA SER A 133 -11.91 -22.32 2.68
C SER A 133 -11.02 -21.15 3.00
N VAL A 134 -11.51 -20.25 3.85
CA VAL A 134 -10.77 -19.19 4.50
C VAL A 134 -10.87 -19.37 5.99
N SER A 135 -9.77 -19.23 6.70
CA SER A 135 -9.75 -19.17 8.16
C SER A 135 -8.86 -18.06 8.64
N ILE A 136 -9.29 -17.35 9.67
CA ILE A 136 -8.48 -16.35 10.35
C ILE A 136 -7.69 -17.08 11.44
N GLN A 137 -6.37 -16.97 11.38
CA GLN A 137 -5.45 -17.63 12.30
C GLN A 137 -4.64 -16.57 13.07
N PRO A 138 -4.35 -16.78 14.36
CA PRO A 138 -3.44 -15.91 15.09
C PRO A 138 -2.00 -16.05 14.55
N LEU A 139 -1.27 -14.96 14.53
CA LEU A 139 0.16 -15.01 14.28
C LEU A 139 0.89 -15.71 15.46
N PRO A 140 2.05 -16.34 15.22
CA PRO A 140 2.92 -16.81 16.29
C PRO A 140 3.28 -15.66 17.23
N GLN A 141 3.23 -15.92 18.56
CA GLN A 141 3.46 -14.88 19.57
C GLN A 141 4.80 -14.14 19.36
N LYS A 142 5.83 -14.86 18.93
CA LYS A 142 7.13 -14.26 18.61
C LYS A 142 7.03 -13.17 17.53
N ASP A 143 6.24 -13.39 16.48
CA ASP A 143 6.09 -12.43 15.38
C ASP A 143 5.28 -11.22 15.85
N VAL A 144 4.27 -11.44 16.70
CA VAL A 144 3.48 -10.37 17.34
C VAL A 144 4.39 -9.48 18.21
N ASP A 145 5.23 -10.08 19.05
CA ASP A 145 6.14 -9.35 19.93
C ASP A 145 7.18 -8.54 19.14
N GLU A 146 7.71 -9.12 18.04
CA GLU A 146 8.63 -8.41 17.15
C GLU A 146 7.94 -7.21 16.47
N MET A 147 6.70 -7.36 16.04
CA MET A 147 5.94 -6.27 15.41
C MET A 147 5.63 -5.15 16.41
N LYS A 148 5.20 -5.48 17.64
CA LYS A 148 4.97 -4.48 18.70
C LYS A 148 6.23 -3.66 18.97
N LYS A 149 7.37 -4.33 19.12
CA LYS A 149 8.65 -3.65 19.35
C LYS A 149 9.01 -2.70 18.21
N ALA A 150 8.80 -3.13 16.95
CA ALA A 150 9.07 -2.29 15.78
C ALA A 150 8.16 -1.05 15.73
N VAL A 151 6.88 -1.19 16.12
CA VAL A 151 5.94 -0.05 16.23
C VAL A 151 6.40 0.92 17.30
N GLU A 152 6.74 0.45 18.50
CA GLU A 152 7.24 1.29 19.60
C GLU A 152 8.52 2.06 19.22
N GLU A 153 9.43 1.40 18.47
CA GLU A 153 10.65 2.05 17.97
C GLU A 153 10.33 3.14 16.96
N ALA A 154 9.40 2.87 16.00
CA ALA A 154 8.97 3.84 15.00
C ALA A 154 8.22 5.04 15.63
N GLU A 155 7.39 4.82 16.64
CA GLU A 155 6.70 5.89 17.38
C GLU A 155 7.68 6.84 18.07
N LYS A 156 8.74 6.29 18.66
CA LYS A 156 9.80 7.11 19.29
C LYS A 156 10.55 7.95 18.27
N GLU A 157 10.79 7.44 17.07
CA GLU A 157 11.48 8.18 16.00
C GLU A 157 10.60 9.27 15.40
N VAL A 158 9.30 9.02 15.23
CA VAL A 158 8.38 9.94 14.54
C VAL A 158 7.69 10.90 15.50
N GLY A 159 7.69 10.62 16.81
CA GLY A 159 7.04 11.44 17.84
C GLY A 159 5.51 11.38 17.79
N VAL A 160 4.94 10.36 17.16
CA VAL A 160 3.49 10.13 17.04
C VAL A 160 3.17 8.82 17.75
N LYS A 161 2.17 8.83 18.63
CA LYS A 161 1.61 7.58 19.19
C LYS A 161 0.54 7.04 18.24
N VAL A 162 0.59 5.75 17.95
CA VAL A 162 -0.51 5.02 17.33
C VAL A 162 -1.45 4.61 18.46
N GLU A 163 -2.69 5.13 18.48
CA GLU A 163 -3.69 4.73 19.46
C GLU A 163 -4.03 3.25 19.22
N GLU A 164 -3.78 2.39 20.20
CA GLU A 164 -4.35 1.04 20.24
C GLU A 164 -5.81 1.19 20.67
N GLU A 165 -6.77 1.00 19.74
CA GLU A 165 -8.18 0.80 20.11
C GLU A 165 -8.32 -0.58 20.79
N GLU A 166 -8.80 -0.55 22.06
CA GLU A 166 -9.19 -1.74 22.83
C GLU A 166 -10.43 -2.45 22.26
#